data_94ccdb9b7c70af0f63a43e64ee9675d7
#
_entry.id   94ccdb9b7c70af0f63a43e64ee9675d7
#
_cell.length_a   1.000
_cell.length_b   1.000
_cell.length_c   1.000
_cell.angle_alpha   90.00
_cell.angle_beta   90.00
_cell.angle_gamma   90.00
#
_symmetry.space_group_name_H-M   'P 1'
#
loop_
_entity.id
_entity.type
_entity.pdbx_description
1 polymer ?
#
loop_
_entity_poly.entity_id
_entity_poly.type
_entity_poly.pdbx_seq_one_letter_code
_entity_poly.pdbx_strand_id
1 'polypeptide(L)'
;TGRVKSMSSIIGKAQKKNIDMDKITEYMEDIAGVRLICQFANDIYSVVDMIRARSDMKVKTEKDYITNVKDSGYRSYHIIVMYKVETTTGTHEIPVEIQIRTLGMNFWAIIEHSLQYKYNGNIPSHVKERLNTTAQAILTLDNEMESIHDEVIDAQNYYYIRANAVSDILGNIENLYKYANKREISKIQDEFYEIYKTEDINKLEQFSKQLDIIAEGYRAQSLN
;
A
#
# COMPACT_ATOMS: atom_id res chain seq x y z
N THR A 1 3.26 14.38 -6.47
CA THR A 1 3.66 15.69 -7.02
C THR A 1 5.18 15.76 -7.10
N GLY A 2 5.72 16.37 -8.17
CA GLY A 2 7.15 16.59 -8.35
C GLY A 2 7.47 18.07 -8.42
N ARG A 3 8.68 18.45 -8.03
CA ARG A 3 9.21 19.81 -8.20
C ARG A 3 10.71 19.77 -8.42
N VAL A 4 11.19 20.79 -9.16
CA VAL A 4 12.61 21.11 -9.23
C VAL A 4 12.83 22.42 -8.45
N LYS A 5 13.88 22.48 -7.66
CA LYS A 5 14.24 23.71 -6.94
C LYS A 5 14.61 24.83 -7.91
N SER A 6 14.20 26.07 -7.61
CA SER A 6 14.65 27.24 -8.35
C SER A 6 16.16 27.43 -8.20
N MET A 7 16.82 27.97 -9.23
CA MET A 7 18.26 28.28 -9.20
C MET A 7 18.64 29.14 -7.99
N SER A 8 17.83 30.12 -7.64
CA SER A 8 18.06 30.95 -6.45
C SER A 8 18.06 30.16 -5.15
N SER A 9 17.16 29.15 -5.02
CA SER A 9 17.10 28.29 -3.85
C SER A 9 18.28 27.32 -3.80
N ILE A 10 18.76 26.85 -4.95
CA ILE A 10 19.95 26.00 -5.07
C ILE A 10 21.19 26.77 -4.64
N ILE A 11 21.41 27.98 -5.19
CA ILE A 11 22.55 28.84 -4.87
C ILE A 11 22.54 29.23 -3.39
N GLY A 12 21.39 29.65 -2.86
CA GLY A 12 21.28 30.04 -1.45
C GLY A 12 21.56 28.87 -0.48
N LYS A 13 21.17 27.62 -0.85
CA LYS A 13 21.48 26.44 -0.05
C LYS A 13 22.95 26.04 -0.18
N ALA A 14 23.54 26.14 -1.37
CA ALA A 14 24.96 25.87 -1.60
C ALA A 14 25.83 26.80 -0.76
N GLN A 15 25.52 28.10 -0.75
CA GLN A 15 26.22 29.10 0.07
C GLN A 15 26.11 28.79 1.57
N LYS A 16 24.90 28.46 2.08
CA LYS A 16 24.71 28.11 3.49
C LYS A 16 25.49 26.84 3.91
N LYS A 17 25.76 25.92 2.98
CA LYS A 17 26.47 24.67 3.25
C LYS A 17 27.94 24.71 2.81
N ASN A 18 28.45 25.85 2.32
CA ASN A 18 29.78 26.02 1.73
C ASN A 18 30.08 24.93 0.65
N ILE A 19 29.13 24.70 -0.25
CA ILE A 19 29.25 23.76 -1.38
C ILE A 19 29.70 24.55 -2.61
N ASP A 20 30.79 24.10 -3.25
CA ASP A 20 31.24 24.66 -4.51
C ASP A 20 30.18 24.46 -5.61
N MET A 21 30.02 25.46 -6.48
CA MET A 21 28.99 25.45 -7.54
C MET A 21 29.16 24.23 -8.49
N ASP A 22 30.40 23.85 -8.77
CA ASP A 22 30.72 22.72 -9.66
C ASP A 22 30.38 21.36 -9.03
N LYS A 23 30.20 21.32 -7.70
CA LYS A 23 29.90 20.12 -6.93
C LYS A 23 28.45 20.02 -6.42
N ILE A 24 27.57 20.92 -6.87
CA ILE A 24 26.19 21.00 -6.40
C ILE A 24 25.47 19.66 -6.61
N THR A 25 25.59 19.02 -7.75
CA THR A 25 24.94 17.75 -8.07
C THR A 25 25.45 16.57 -7.24
N GLU A 26 26.68 16.67 -6.72
CA GLU A 26 27.27 15.63 -5.87
C GLU A 26 26.77 15.73 -4.41
N TYR A 27 26.70 16.97 -3.89
CA TYR A 27 26.43 17.22 -2.46
C TYR A 27 24.99 17.67 -2.15
N MET A 28 24.20 18.07 -3.14
CA MET A 28 22.83 18.51 -2.93
C MET A 28 21.84 17.43 -3.43
N GLU A 29 21.27 16.68 -2.50
CA GLU A 29 20.41 15.52 -2.78
C GLU A 29 18.96 15.88 -3.10
N ASP A 30 18.53 17.14 -2.92
CA ASP A 30 17.15 17.60 -3.04
C ASP A 30 16.95 18.68 -4.12
N ILE A 31 17.74 18.63 -5.21
CA ILE A 31 17.58 19.50 -6.39
C ILE A 31 16.25 19.21 -7.07
N ALA A 32 15.99 17.95 -7.32
CA ALA A 32 14.70 17.44 -7.77
C ALA A 32 14.05 16.63 -6.66
N GLY A 33 12.75 16.76 -6.50
CA GLY A 33 12.00 16.05 -5.47
C GLY A 33 10.66 15.55 -5.99
N VAL A 34 10.31 14.33 -5.62
CA VAL A 34 9.02 13.72 -5.89
C VAL A 34 8.36 13.41 -4.55
N ARG A 35 7.06 13.67 -4.46
CA ARG A 35 6.25 13.29 -3.32
C ARG A 35 5.19 12.30 -3.75
N LEU A 36 5.21 11.12 -3.15
CA LEU A 36 4.21 10.07 -3.30
C LEU A 36 3.34 10.08 -2.05
N ILE A 37 2.04 10.01 -2.26
CA ILE A 37 1.05 9.93 -1.19
C ILE A 37 0.38 8.57 -1.29
N CYS A 38 0.52 7.79 -0.24
CA CYS A 38 -0.09 6.49 -0.06
C CYS A 38 -1.42 6.63 0.69
N GLN A 39 -2.30 5.68 0.50
CA GLN A 39 -3.58 5.63 1.17
C GLN A 39 -3.39 5.14 2.62
N PHE A 40 -2.59 4.10 2.80
CA PHE A 40 -2.32 3.45 4.09
C PHE A 40 -0.84 3.46 4.44
N ALA A 41 -0.52 3.23 5.72
CA ALA A 41 0.87 3.26 6.20
C ALA A 41 1.70 2.12 5.60
N ASN A 42 1.15 0.91 5.48
CA ASN A 42 1.82 -0.25 4.88
C ASN A 42 2.12 -0.07 3.39
N ASP A 43 1.31 0.70 2.65
CA ASP A 43 1.58 1.02 1.26
C ASP A 43 2.92 1.72 1.06
N ILE A 44 3.37 2.49 2.08
CA ILE A 44 4.65 3.20 2.02
C ILE A 44 5.79 2.21 1.80
N TYR A 45 5.81 1.10 2.55
CA TYR A 45 6.85 0.08 2.43
C TYR A 45 6.75 -0.69 1.12
N SER A 46 5.54 -0.97 0.64
CA SER A 46 5.31 -1.57 -0.68
C SER A 46 5.86 -0.68 -1.81
N VAL A 47 5.65 0.63 -1.72
CA VAL A 47 6.21 1.61 -2.68
C VAL A 47 7.74 1.68 -2.58
N VAL A 48 8.30 1.62 -1.36
CA VAL A 48 9.75 1.55 -1.14
C VAL A 48 10.34 0.34 -1.85
N ASP A 49 9.75 -0.84 -1.69
CA ASP A 49 10.23 -2.07 -2.32
C ASP A 49 10.09 -2.03 -3.85
N MET A 50 9.02 -1.44 -4.38
CA MET A 50 8.89 -1.18 -5.82
C MET A 50 10.01 -0.26 -6.34
N ILE A 51 10.39 0.78 -5.60
CA ILE A 51 11.49 1.67 -5.99
C ILE A 51 12.83 0.94 -5.97
N ARG A 52 13.09 0.12 -4.95
CA ARG A 52 14.30 -0.69 -4.82
C ARG A 52 14.46 -1.69 -5.97
N ALA A 53 13.35 -2.24 -6.45
CA ALA A 53 13.33 -3.23 -7.53
C ALA A 53 13.53 -2.61 -8.94
N ARG A 54 13.52 -1.28 -9.09
CA ARG A 54 13.66 -0.62 -10.40
C ARG A 54 15.08 -0.67 -10.90
N SER A 55 15.22 -0.92 -12.22
CA SER A 55 16.50 -0.97 -12.91
C SER A 55 16.95 0.37 -13.54
N ASP A 56 16.01 1.33 -13.68
CA ASP A 56 16.26 2.63 -14.31
C ASP A 56 16.79 3.69 -13.33
N MET A 57 16.85 3.37 -12.04
CA MET A 57 17.41 4.23 -11.01
C MET A 57 18.16 3.42 -9.95
N LYS A 58 19.07 4.06 -9.25
CA LYS A 58 19.88 3.43 -8.21
C LYS A 58 19.64 4.14 -6.87
N VAL A 59 19.27 3.38 -5.86
CA VAL A 59 19.12 3.93 -4.49
C VAL A 59 20.49 4.31 -3.94
N LYS A 60 20.62 5.57 -3.50
CA LYS A 60 21.83 6.12 -2.86
C LYS A 60 21.72 6.11 -1.35
N THR A 61 20.59 6.55 -0.80
CA THR A 61 20.38 6.69 0.65
C THR A 61 18.90 6.54 0.97
N GLU A 62 18.61 5.94 2.12
CA GLU A 62 17.26 5.82 2.67
C GLU A 62 17.21 6.35 4.10
N LYS A 63 16.08 6.96 4.46
CA LYS A 63 15.81 7.46 5.83
C LYS A 63 14.35 7.18 6.17
N ASP A 64 14.16 6.22 7.06
CA ASP A 64 12.85 5.89 7.60
C ASP A 64 12.56 6.76 8.83
N TYR A 65 11.78 7.82 8.62
CA TYR A 65 11.25 8.66 9.70
C TYR A 65 9.86 8.21 10.17
N ILE A 66 9.38 7.04 9.73
CA ILE A 66 8.14 6.44 10.25
C ILE A 66 8.47 5.67 11.51
N THR A 67 9.50 4.81 11.46
CA THR A 67 10.02 4.08 12.62
C THR A 67 10.94 4.95 13.46
N ASN A 68 11.82 5.76 12.85
CA ASN A 68 12.75 6.68 13.51
C ASN A 68 12.20 8.11 13.50
N VAL A 69 11.13 8.33 14.26
CA VAL A 69 10.39 9.60 14.31
C VAL A 69 11.29 10.73 14.79
N LYS A 70 11.20 11.90 14.12
CA LYS A 70 11.89 13.11 14.59
C LYS A 70 11.23 13.68 15.86
N ASP A 71 11.98 14.41 16.63
CA ASP A 71 11.51 15.07 17.87
C ASP A 71 10.29 15.98 17.64
N SER A 72 10.12 16.50 16.43
CA SER A 72 8.95 17.31 16.04
C SER A 72 7.66 16.48 15.85
N GLY A 73 7.75 15.15 15.78
CA GLY A 73 6.66 14.27 15.38
C GLY A 73 6.59 14.03 13.86
N TYR A 74 7.53 14.57 13.08
CA TYR A 74 7.56 14.40 11.63
C TYR A 74 7.75 12.94 11.23
N ARG A 75 6.91 12.45 10.31
CA ARG A 75 6.95 11.11 9.72
C ARG A 75 6.96 11.19 8.19
N SER A 76 7.83 10.41 7.58
CA SER A 76 7.95 10.23 6.13
C SER A 76 9.00 9.16 5.85
N TYR A 77 8.88 8.43 4.76
CA TYR A 77 10.01 7.68 4.22
C TYR A 77 10.70 8.52 3.14
N HIS A 78 12.02 8.66 3.22
CA HIS A 78 12.82 9.41 2.24
C HIS A 78 13.76 8.45 1.54
N ILE A 79 13.75 8.48 0.20
CA ILE A 79 14.70 7.75 -0.64
C ILE A 79 15.40 8.76 -1.54
N ILE A 80 16.71 8.75 -1.56
CA ILE A 80 17.51 9.46 -2.54
C ILE A 80 17.91 8.45 -3.61
N VAL A 81 17.50 8.69 -4.84
CA VAL A 81 17.86 7.87 -5.99
C VAL A 81 18.76 8.66 -6.94
N MET A 82 19.70 7.96 -7.59
CA MET A 82 20.45 8.50 -8.73
C MET A 82 19.69 8.14 -10.00
N TYR A 83 19.24 9.16 -10.71
CA TYR A 83 18.47 9.01 -11.94
C TYR A 83 19.27 9.52 -13.15
N LYS A 84 19.30 8.73 -14.22
CA LYS A 84 20.01 9.09 -15.45
C LYS A 84 19.17 10.04 -16.28
N VAL A 85 19.74 11.17 -16.65
CA VAL A 85 19.11 12.17 -17.50
C VAL A 85 19.99 12.42 -18.73
N GLU A 86 19.39 12.29 -19.90
CA GLU A 86 20.05 12.66 -21.17
C GLU A 86 20.00 14.17 -21.33
N THR A 87 21.17 14.76 -21.58
CA THR A 87 21.34 16.21 -21.81
C THR A 87 22.11 16.47 -23.09
N THR A 88 22.17 17.72 -23.52
CA THR A 88 22.99 18.13 -24.70
C THR A 88 24.49 17.89 -24.50
N THR A 89 24.94 17.71 -23.26
CA THR A 89 26.35 17.44 -22.90
C THR A 89 26.60 15.96 -22.57
N GLY A 90 25.61 15.10 -22.76
CA GLY A 90 25.68 13.66 -22.48
C GLY A 90 24.75 13.22 -21.35
N THR A 91 24.92 11.97 -20.94
CA THR A 91 24.14 11.35 -19.84
C THR A 91 24.72 11.81 -18.51
N HIS A 92 23.86 12.37 -17.65
CA HIS A 92 24.22 12.75 -16.28
C HIS A 92 23.37 11.98 -15.25
N GLU A 93 23.99 11.55 -14.16
CA GLU A 93 23.28 11.02 -13.00
C GLU A 93 22.99 12.15 -12.02
N ILE A 94 21.71 12.38 -11.73
CA ILE A 94 21.28 13.40 -10.79
C ILE A 94 20.55 12.79 -9.59
N PRO A 95 20.79 13.32 -8.37
CA PRO A 95 20.07 12.87 -7.19
C PRO A 95 18.63 13.42 -7.20
N VAL A 96 17.68 12.54 -6.93
CA VAL A 96 16.26 12.86 -6.80
C VAL A 96 15.78 12.38 -5.44
N GLU A 97 15.23 13.29 -4.63
CA GLU A 97 14.60 12.94 -3.35
C GLU A 97 13.17 12.48 -3.59
N ILE A 98 12.84 11.26 -3.17
CA ILE A 98 11.49 10.73 -3.16
C ILE A 98 11.01 10.69 -1.70
N GLN A 99 9.95 11.45 -1.40
CA GLN A 99 9.28 11.47 -0.10
C GLN A 99 7.98 10.68 -0.20
N ILE A 100 7.83 9.67 0.64
CA ILE A 100 6.66 8.78 0.65
C ILE A 100 5.96 8.93 2.00
N ARG A 101 4.64 9.18 1.98
CA ARG A 101 3.84 9.53 3.15
C ARG A 101 2.41 9.06 2.99
N THR A 102 1.67 8.94 4.08
CA THR A 102 0.21 8.94 4.04
C THR A 102 -0.34 10.36 3.79
N LEU A 103 -1.63 10.45 3.51
CA LEU A 103 -2.32 11.72 3.39
C LEU A 103 -2.25 12.53 4.70
N GLY A 104 -2.44 11.85 5.85
CA GLY A 104 -2.35 12.46 7.18
C GLY A 104 -0.95 13.00 7.48
N MET A 105 0.09 12.20 7.25
CA MET A 105 1.49 12.63 7.40
C MET A 105 1.82 13.83 6.49
N ASN A 106 1.30 13.85 5.27
CA ASN A 106 1.52 14.94 4.34
C ASN A 106 0.82 16.23 4.79
N PHE A 107 -0.41 16.14 5.26
CA PHE A 107 -1.15 17.28 5.81
C PHE A 107 -0.37 17.92 6.97
N TRP A 108 0.05 17.10 7.94
CA TRP A 108 0.83 17.57 9.09
C TRP A 108 2.14 18.24 8.66
N ALA A 109 2.88 17.60 7.75
CA ALA A 109 4.17 18.12 7.30
C ALA A 109 4.06 19.47 6.56
N ILE A 110 2.97 19.72 5.84
CA ILE A 110 2.71 21.02 5.19
C ILE A 110 2.48 22.10 6.25
N ILE A 111 1.70 21.80 7.27
CA ILE A 111 1.42 22.77 8.35
C ILE A 111 2.69 23.06 9.16
N GLU A 112 3.41 22.02 9.58
CA GLU A 112 4.67 22.17 10.33
C GLU A 112 5.67 23.01 9.56
N HIS A 113 5.89 22.73 8.26
CA HIS A 113 6.80 23.50 7.43
C HIS A 113 6.37 24.96 7.27
N SER A 114 5.06 25.23 7.16
CA SER A 114 4.52 26.59 7.11
C SER A 114 4.80 27.36 8.41
N LEU A 115 4.65 26.70 9.55
CA LEU A 115 4.97 27.29 10.85
C LEU A 115 6.47 27.52 11.04
N GLN A 116 7.31 26.55 10.63
CA GLN A 116 8.77 26.69 10.63
C GLN A 116 9.21 27.94 9.86
N TYR A 117 8.63 28.15 8.67
CA TYR A 117 8.93 29.34 7.86
C TYR A 117 8.45 30.63 8.52
N LYS A 118 7.21 30.64 9.05
CA LYS A 118 6.60 31.84 9.69
C LYS A 118 7.34 32.27 10.95
N TYR A 119 7.87 31.32 11.72
CA TYR A 119 8.62 31.58 12.94
C TYR A 119 10.13 31.63 12.73
N ASN A 120 10.63 31.62 11.49
CA ASN A 120 12.07 31.60 11.18
C ASN A 120 12.82 30.49 11.95
N GLY A 121 12.19 29.32 12.12
CA GLY A 121 12.72 28.18 12.86
C GLY A 121 12.56 28.23 14.39
N ASN A 122 12.11 29.35 14.96
CA ASN A 122 11.95 29.57 16.41
C ASN A 122 10.49 29.36 16.85
N ILE A 123 9.96 28.15 16.62
CA ILE A 123 8.60 27.79 17.06
C ILE A 123 8.56 27.74 18.60
N PRO A 124 7.59 28.43 19.27
CA PRO A 124 7.42 28.37 20.72
C PRO A 124 7.20 26.95 21.21
N SER A 125 7.70 26.63 22.42
CA SER A 125 7.66 25.27 22.99
C SER A 125 6.23 24.71 23.07
N HIS A 126 5.27 25.51 23.54
CA HIS A 126 3.87 25.10 23.62
C HIS A 126 3.25 24.76 22.24
N VAL A 127 3.72 25.40 21.16
CA VAL A 127 3.28 25.08 19.79
C VAL A 127 3.93 23.79 19.31
N LYS A 128 5.21 23.53 19.66
CA LYS A 128 5.90 22.28 19.34
C LYS A 128 5.23 21.09 20.02
N GLU A 129 4.85 21.22 21.29
CA GLU A 129 4.13 20.19 22.04
C GLU A 129 2.78 19.86 21.37
N ARG A 130 2.02 20.87 20.98
CA ARG A 130 0.74 20.69 20.26
C ARG A 130 0.95 20.06 18.89
N LEU A 131 2.01 20.42 18.15
CA LEU A 131 2.36 19.75 16.90
C LEU A 131 2.68 18.27 17.10
N ASN A 132 3.41 17.94 18.15
CA ASN A 132 3.69 16.54 18.47
C ASN A 132 2.42 15.75 18.84
N THR A 133 1.53 16.34 19.66
CA THR A 133 0.23 15.74 19.99
C THR A 133 -0.60 15.49 18.72
N THR A 134 -0.64 16.45 17.78
CA THR A 134 -1.36 16.27 16.51
C THR A 134 -0.70 15.24 15.60
N ALA A 135 0.63 15.09 15.63
CA ALA A 135 1.33 14.04 14.91
C ALA A 135 0.96 12.63 15.42
N GLN A 136 0.77 12.48 16.74
CA GLN A 136 0.29 11.23 17.33
C GLN A 136 -1.17 10.94 16.96
N ALA A 137 -2.04 11.96 16.96
CA ALA A 137 -3.44 11.80 16.55
C ALA A 137 -3.55 11.34 15.08
N ILE A 138 -2.69 11.86 14.20
CA ILE A 138 -2.63 11.43 12.79
C ILE A 138 -2.16 9.97 12.68
N LEU A 139 -1.16 9.56 13.45
CA LEU A 139 -0.72 8.16 13.46
C LEU A 139 -1.85 7.23 13.91
N THR A 140 -2.59 7.60 14.94
CA THR A 140 -3.76 6.84 15.39
C THR A 140 -4.80 6.75 14.26
N LEU A 141 -5.09 7.87 13.59
CA LEU A 141 -6.03 7.89 12.47
C LEU A 141 -5.57 6.98 11.31
N ASP A 142 -4.29 7.07 10.91
CA ASP A 142 -3.74 6.26 9.84
C ASP A 142 -3.86 4.76 10.16
N ASN A 143 -3.54 4.36 11.41
CA ASN A 143 -3.65 2.97 11.87
C ASN A 143 -5.10 2.47 11.91
N GLU A 144 -6.05 3.28 12.39
CA GLU A 144 -7.47 2.92 12.42
C GLU A 144 -8.03 2.77 11.01
N MET A 145 -7.66 3.67 10.09
CA MET A 145 -8.10 3.58 8.69
C MET A 145 -7.55 2.33 8.00
N GLU A 146 -6.32 1.92 8.32
CA GLU A 146 -5.72 0.68 7.83
C GLU A 146 -6.45 -0.55 8.38
N SER A 147 -6.73 -0.58 9.69
CA SER A 147 -7.50 -1.66 10.31
C SER A 147 -8.89 -1.84 9.68
N ILE A 148 -9.61 -0.73 9.47
CA ILE A 148 -10.92 -0.74 8.80
C ILE A 148 -10.80 -1.28 7.37
N HIS A 149 -9.76 -0.88 6.64
CA HIS A 149 -9.50 -1.37 5.29
C HIS A 149 -9.32 -2.89 5.28
N ASP A 150 -8.49 -3.41 6.20
CA ASP A 150 -8.21 -4.84 6.29
C ASP A 150 -9.47 -5.64 6.65
N GLU A 151 -10.28 -5.15 7.60
CA GLU A 151 -11.58 -5.75 7.93
C GLU A 151 -12.53 -5.80 6.72
N VAL A 152 -12.57 -4.74 5.90
CA VAL A 152 -13.39 -4.70 4.69
C VAL A 152 -12.89 -5.70 3.64
N ILE A 153 -11.56 -5.81 3.44
CA ILE A 153 -10.97 -6.78 2.51
C ILE A 153 -11.26 -8.21 2.98
N ASP A 154 -11.13 -8.50 4.27
CA ASP A 154 -11.43 -9.82 4.84
C ASP A 154 -12.91 -10.19 4.65
N ALA A 155 -13.82 -9.25 4.91
CA ALA A 155 -15.24 -9.45 4.66
C ALA A 155 -15.55 -9.70 3.18
N GLN A 156 -14.94 -8.94 2.27
CA GLN A 156 -15.09 -9.14 0.81
C GLN A 156 -14.58 -10.52 0.38
N ASN A 157 -13.42 -10.93 0.86
CA ASN A 157 -12.85 -12.24 0.58
C ASN A 157 -13.77 -13.37 1.07
N TYR A 158 -14.31 -13.22 2.28
CA TYR A 158 -15.29 -14.17 2.84
C TYR A 158 -16.51 -14.34 1.92
N TYR A 159 -17.11 -13.23 1.49
CA TYR A 159 -18.27 -13.28 0.57
C TYR A 159 -17.92 -13.87 -0.79
N TYR A 160 -16.74 -13.57 -1.32
CA TYR A 160 -16.28 -14.09 -2.60
C TYR A 160 -16.08 -15.60 -2.56
N ILE A 161 -15.37 -16.12 -1.54
CA ILE A 161 -15.15 -17.56 -1.37
C ILE A 161 -16.48 -18.29 -1.19
N ARG A 162 -17.38 -17.74 -0.35
CA ARG A 162 -18.72 -18.31 -0.14
C ARG A 162 -19.53 -18.37 -1.43
N ALA A 163 -19.54 -17.29 -2.21
CA ALA A 163 -20.29 -17.23 -3.47
C ALA A 163 -19.77 -18.25 -4.49
N ASN A 164 -18.45 -18.40 -4.59
CA ASN A 164 -17.82 -19.39 -5.48
C ASN A 164 -18.19 -20.82 -5.06
N ALA A 165 -18.05 -21.15 -3.77
CA ALA A 165 -18.39 -22.48 -3.27
C ALA A 165 -19.87 -22.82 -3.53
N VAL A 166 -20.79 -21.88 -3.32
CA VAL A 166 -22.22 -22.05 -3.63
C VAL A 166 -22.45 -22.24 -5.13
N SER A 167 -21.78 -21.46 -5.97
CA SER A 167 -21.88 -21.57 -7.44
C SER A 167 -21.42 -22.95 -7.93
N ASP A 168 -20.29 -23.43 -7.41
CA ASP A 168 -19.72 -24.73 -7.78
C ASP A 168 -20.65 -25.88 -7.33
N ILE A 169 -21.20 -25.81 -6.10
CA ILE A 169 -22.16 -26.78 -5.59
C ILE A 169 -23.41 -26.83 -6.48
N LEU A 170 -23.99 -25.68 -6.80
CA LEU A 170 -25.18 -25.63 -7.65
C LEU A 170 -24.91 -26.14 -9.05
N GLY A 171 -23.76 -25.81 -9.65
CA GLY A 171 -23.32 -26.33 -10.95
C GLY A 171 -23.14 -27.85 -10.94
N ASN A 172 -22.58 -28.41 -9.87
CA ASN A 172 -22.45 -29.86 -9.69
C ASN A 172 -23.80 -30.54 -9.52
N ILE A 173 -24.71 -29.99 -8.71
CA ILE A 173 -26.08 -30.49 -8.57
C ILE A 173 -26.78 -30.47 -9.94
N GLU A 174 -26.70 -29.42 -10.71
CA GLU A 174 -27.28 -29.33 -12.05
C GLU A 174 -26.71 -30.41 -12.99
N ASN A 175 -25.41 -30.65 -12.95
CA ASN A 175 -24.80 -31.71 -13.75
C ASN A 175 -25.26 -33.10 -13.31
N LEU A 176 -25.43 -33.33 -12.01
CA LEU A 176 -25.92 -34.62 -11.49
C LEU A 176 -27.34 -34.95 -11.94
N TYR A 177 -28.20 -33.98 -12.28
CA TYR A 177 -29.53 -34.24 -12.85
C TYR A 177 -29.49 -35.05 -14.15
N LYS A 178 -28.34 -35.09 -14.85
CA LYS A 178 -28.16 -35.88 -16.09
C LYS A 178 -27.86 -37.34 -15.83
N TYR A 179 -27.37 -37.68 -14.63
CA TYR A 179 -26.78 -39.01 -14.35
C TYR A 179 -27.35 -39.69 -13.09
N ALA A 180 -27.74 -38.91 -12.08
CA ALA A 180 -28.21 -39.43 -10.81
C ALA A 180 -29.76 -39.53 -10.75
N ASN A 181 -30.29 -40.39 -9.86
CA ASN A 181 -31.72 -40.46 -9.67
C ASN A 181 -32.26 -39.30 -8.80
N LYS A 182 -33.56 -38.98 -8.97
CA LYS A 182 -34.21 -37.89 -8.27
C LYS A 182 -34.08 -37.94 -6.74
N ARG A 183 -34.07 -39.14 -6.15
CA ARG A 183 -33.98 -39.32 -4.69
C ARG A 183 -32.61 -38.97 -4.13
N GLU A 184 -31.56 -39.28 -4.87
CA GLU A 184 -30.17 -38.90 -4.52
C GLU A 184 -29.96 -37.40 -4.62
N ILE A 185 -30.44 -36.79 -5.71
CA ILE A 185 -30.35 -35.32 -5.89
C ILE A 185 -31.09 -34.59 -4.76
N SER A 186 -32.29 -35.06 -4.37
CA SER A 186 -33.05 -34.45 -3.26
C SER A 186 -32.26 -34.50 -1.95
N LYS A 187 -31.58 -35.62 -1.64
CA LYS A 187 -30.75 -35.70 -0.44
C LYS A 187 -29.57 -34.75 -0.46
N ILE A 188 -28.90 -34.61 -1.61
CA ILE A 188 -27.77 -33.67 -1.79
C ILE A 188 -28.26 -32.22 -1.61
N GLN A 189 -29.44 -31.91 -2.17
CA GLN A 189 -30.03 -30.57 -2.00
C GLN A 189 -30.42 -30.27 -0.56
N ASP A 190 -30.99 -31.24 0.16
CA ASP A 190 -31.35 -31.12 1.57
C ASP A 190 -30.10 -30.87 2.43
N GLU A 191 -29.03 -31.67 2.18
CA GLU A 191 -27.74 -31.54 2.86
C GLU A 191 -27.09 -30.16 2.58
N PHE A 192 -27.06 -29.76 1.31
CA PHE A 192 -26.58 -28.41 0.94
C PHE A 192 -27.33 -27.31 1.67
N TYR A 193 -28.68 -27.41 1.73
CA TYR A 193 -29.51 -26.39 2.39
C TYR A 193 -29.22 -26.29 3.89
N GLU A 194 -29.01 -27.43 4.57
CA GLU A 194 -28.64 -27.42 5.99
C GLU A 194 -27.25 -26.82 6.21
N ILE A 195 -26.24 -27.11 5.35
CA ILE A 195 -24.90 -26.52 5.42
C ILE A 195 -24.95 -25.03 5.13
N TYR A 196 -25.71 -24.62 4.11
CA TYR A 196 -25.85 -23.21 3.72
C TYR A 196 -26.39 -22.32 4.85
N LYS A 197 -27.33 -22.85 5.67
CA LYS A 197 -27.89 -22.16 6.85
C LYS A 197 -26.87 -21.94 7.96
N THR A 198 -25.84 -22.76 8.06
CA THR A 198 -24.84 -22.63 9.13
C THR A 198 -23.90 -21.45 8.92
N GLU A 199 -23.86 -20.88 7.71
CA GLU A 199 -22.94 -19.82 7.29
C GLU A 199 -21.44 -20.22 7.41
N ASP A 200 -21.14 -21.50 7.67
CA ASP A 200 -19.80 -22.04 7.84
C ASP A 200 -19.16 -22.31 6.47
N ILE A 201 -18.19 -21.45 6.11
CA ILE A 201 -17.50 -21.53 4.82
C ILE A 201 -16.70 -22.84 4.67
N ASN A 202 -16.10 -23.33 5.75
CA ASN A 202 -15.30 -24.56 5.70
C ASN A 202 -16.18 -25.77 5.37
N LYS A 203 -17.42 -25.82 5.91
CA LYS A 203 -18.38 -26.86 5.56
C LYS A 203 -18.83 -26.76 4.12
N LEU A 204 -19.06 -25.53 3.61
CA LEU A 204 -19.41 -25.35 2.20
C LEU A 204 -18.29 -25.79 1.26
N GLU A 205 -17.04 -25.44 1.55
CA GLU A 205 -15.90 -25.89 0.76
C GLU A 205 -15.67 -27.40 0.81
N GLN A 206 -15.82 -28.00 1.99
CA GLN A 206 -15.72 -29.45 2.13
C GLN A 206 -16.83 -30.16 1.34
N PHE A 207 -18.06 -29.68 1.42
CA PHE A 207 -19.19 -30.21 0.69
C PHE A 207 -19.01 -30.06 -0.82
N SER A 208 -18.52 -28.89 -1.28
CA SER A 208 -18.17 -28.66 -2.69
C SER A 208 -17.19 -29.73 -3.20
N LYS A 209 -16.08 -29.96 -2.48
CA LYS A 209 -15.07 -30.97 -2.84
C LYS A 209 -15.63 -32.41 -2.85
N GLN A 210 -16.49 -32.75 -1.88
CA GLN A 210 -17.15 -34.05 -1.85
C GLN A 210 -18.08 -34.22 -3.05
N LEU A 211 -18.82 -33.16 -3.41
CA LEU A 211 -19.75 -33.20 -4.53
C LEU A 211 -19.02 -33.31 -5.88
N ASP A 212 -17.83 -32.67 -6.03
CA ASP A 212 -16.98 -32.85 -7.20
C ASP A 212 -16.61 -34.32 -7.42
N ILE A 213 -16.18 -35.01 -6.35
CA ILE A 213 -15.82 -36.42 -6.41
C ILE A 213 -17.03 -37.30 -6.81
N ILE A 214 -18.20 -36.99 -6.23
CA ILE A 214 -19.45 -37.70 -6.57
C ILE A 214 -19.81 -37.48 -8.04
N ALA A 215 -19.76 -36.23 -8.53
CA ALA A 215 -20.07 -35.89 -9.91
C ALA A 215 -19.12 -36.56 -10.91
N GLU A 216 -17.82 -36.62 -10.61
CA GLU A 216 -16.84 -37.35 -11.42
C GLU A 216 -17.12 -38.86 -11.47
N GLY A 217 -17.51 -39.45 -10.33
CA GLY A 217 -17.88 -40.87 -10.26
C GLY A 217 -19.08 -41.19 -11.17
N TYR A 218 -20.11 -40.36 -11.19
CA TYR A 218 -21.27 -40.54 -12.08
C TYR A 218 -20.92 -40.38 -13.56
N ARG A 219 -20.03 -39.40 -13.90
CA ARG A 219 -19.52 -39.24 -15.27
C ARG A 219 -18.77 -40.47 -15.76
N ALA A 220 -17.90 -41.02 -14.94
CA ALA A 220 -17.12 -42.19 -15.30
C ALA A 220 -18.00 -43.43 -15.54
N GLN A 221 -19.08 -43.60 -14.76
CA GLN A 221 -20.05 -44.72 -14.94
C GLN A 221 -20.92 -44.55 -16.21
N SER A 222 -21.18 -43.33 -16.66
CA SER A 222 -22.00 -43.05 -17.86
C SER A 222 -21.25 -43.23 -19.18
N LEU A 223 -19.91 -43.36 -19.16
CA LEU A 223 -19.04 -43.54 -20.31
C LEU A 223 -18.74 -45.02 -20.60
N ASN A 224 -19.15 -45.92 -19.71
CA ASN A 224 -19.04 -47.38 -19.86
C ASN A 224 -20.42 -48.01 -20.17
#